data_f04623844acb966fcf70713693249920
#
_entry.id   f04623844acb966fcf70713693249920
#
_cell.length_a   1.000
_cell.length_b   1.000
_cell.length_c   1.000
_cell.angle_alpha   90.00
_cell.angle_beta   90.00
_cell.angle_gamma   90.00
#
_symmetry.space_group_name_H-M   'P 1'
#
loop_
_entity.id
_entity.type
_entity.pdbx_description
1 polymer ?
#
loop_
_entity_poly.entity_id
_entity_poly.type
_entity_poly.pdbx_seq_one_letter_code
_entity_poly.pdbx_strand_id
1 'polypeptide(L)'
;MIHSIVDDELIKQSLASAKIIAMVGVSSIKKEDSSNIVRRPSIIVMNYLQEFGYRVIPVNPFSAGKKINGETVIEKLQDIAIPIDIVNVFRPSAEAPIIAKQTVEVGSKVLWLQYGIQNLEAKQIADSENITYIANKCIKQEYQRLFLKMNPVFPALKKE
;
A
#
# COMPACT_ATOMS: atom_id res chain seq x y z
N MET A 1 14.92 1.94 19.78
CA MET A 1 13.82 2.38 20.63
C MET A 1 13.33 3.73 20.22
N ILE A 2 14.20 4.70 20.22
CA ILE A 2 13.80 6.04 19.77
C ILE A 2 13.37 6.00 18.31
N HIS A 3 14.06 5.21 17.52
CA HIS A 3 13.68 5.06 16.11
C HIS A 3 12.27 4.52 15.96
N SER A 4 11.90 3.52 16.79
CA SER A 4 10.56 2.95 16.70
C SER A 4 9.50 3.98 17.02
N ILE A 5 9.74 4.82 18.00
CA ILE A 5 8.77 5.85 18.39
C ILE A 5 8.60 6.87 17.27
N VAL A 6 9.73 7.32 16.69
CA VAL A 6 9.67 8.30 15.61
C VAL A 6 8.98 7.69 14.40
N ASP A 7 9.29 6.43 14.09
CA ASP A 7 8.67 5.74 12.96
C ASP A 7 7.18 5.59 13.16
N ASP A 8 6.75 5.25 14.37
CA ASP A 8 5.33 5.08 14.65
C ASP A 8 4.56 6.38 14.50
N GLU A 9 5.14 7.48 14.95
CA GLU A 9 4.50 8.78 14.80
C GLU A 9 4.35 9.14 13.33
N LEU A 10 5.39 8.91 12.57
CA LEU A 10 5.39 9.21 11.14
C LEU A 10 4.36 8.35 10.40
N ILE A 11 4.33 7.06 10.73
CA ILE A 11 3.39 6.14 10.11
C ILE A 11 1.96 6.53 10.47
N LYS A 12 1.73 6.83 11.74
CA LYS A 12 0.40 7.21 12.19
C LYS A 12 -0.07 8.49 11.52
N GLN A 13 0.82 9.46 11.42
CA GLN A 13 0.50 10.73 10.77
C GLN A 13 0.18 10.52 9.29
N SER A 14 0.97 9.67 8.62
CA SER A 14 0.74 9.39 7.21
C SER A 14 -0.64 8.77 7.00
N LEU A 15 -1.01 7.83 7.86
CA LEU A 15 -2.31 7.17 7.74
C LEU A 15 -3.46 8.09 8.13
N ALA A 16 -3.24 8.94 9.13
CA ALA A 16 -4.31 9.82 9.60
C ALA A 16 -4.66 10.90 8.57
N SER A 17 -3.67 11.38 7.84
CA SER A 17 -3.90 12.48 6.91
C SER A 17 -4.24 12.01 5.50
N ALA A 18 -4.05 10.74 5.18
CA ALA A 18 -4.28 10.25 3.83
C ALA A 18 -5.77 10.03 3.57
N LYS A 19 -6.17 10.25 2.33
CA LYS A 19 -7.52 9.96 1.86
C LYS A 19 -7.49 9.07 0.64
N ILE A 20 -6.52 9.23 -0.22
CA ILE A 20 -6.43 8.52 -1.48
C ILE A 20 -5.14 7.74 -1.52
N ILE A 21 -5.27 6.43 -1.69
CA ILE A 21 -4.15 5.50 -1.73
C ILE A 21 -4.13 4.86 -3.11
N ALA A 22 -3.00 4.95 -3.81
CA ALA A 22 -2.81 4.21 -5.05
C ALA A 22 -2.12 2.91 -4.68
N MET A 23 -2.76 1.80 -5.00
CA MET A 23 -2.22 0.48 -4.65
C MET A 23 -1.66 -0.16 -5.90
N VAL A 24 -0.35 -0.25 -5.97
CA VAL A 24 0.36 -0.74 -7.15
C VAL A 24 0.57 -2.24 -7.04
N GLY A 25 0.06 -2.97 -8.02
CA GLY A 25 0.22 -4.41 -8.05
C GLY A 25 -0.97 -5.18 -7.54
N VAL A 26 -2.15 -4.57 -7.51
CA VAL A 26 -3.35 -5.27 -7.10
C VAL A 26 -3.66 -6.34 -8.13
N SER A 27 -3.89 -7.56 -7.67
CA SER A 27 -4.17 -8.69 -8.52
C SER A 27 -5.54 -9.28 -8.22
N SER A 28 -6.29 -9.58 -9.27
CA SER A 28 -7.56 -10.24 -9.09
C SER A 28 -7.36 -11.71 -8.77
N ILE A 29 -8.44 -12.38 -8.37
CA ILE A 29 -8.42 -13.79 -8.07
C ILE A 29 -8.30 -14.58 -9.36
N LYS A 30 -7.42 -15.57 -9.36
CA LYS A 30 -7.28 -16.45 -10.51
C LYS A 30 -8.43 -17.43 -10.56
N LYS A 31 -8.86 -17.74 -11.76
CA LYS A 31 -10.00 -18.61 -11.93
C LYS A 31 -9.66 -19.99 -12.47
N GLU A 32 -8.58 -20.11 -13.16
CA GLU A 32 -8.23 -21.39 -13.77
C GLU A 32 -8.01 -22.46 -12.74
N ASP A 33 -7.83 -22.07 -11.50
CA ASP A 33 -7.60 -23.00 -10.40
C ASP A 33 -8.77 -22.88 -9.44
N SER A 34 -9.94 -23.17 -9.93
CA SER A 34 -11.17 -22.94 -9.17
C SER A 34 -11.27 -23.76 -7.90
N SER A 35 -10.65 -24.94 -7.87
CA SER A 35 -10.69 -25.75 -6.67
C SER A 35 -9.89 -25.13 -5.52
N ASN A 36 -9.06 -24.15 -5.85
CA ASN A 36 -8.16 -23.54 -4.88
C ASN A 36 -8.20 -22.02 -5.03
N ILE A 37 -9.36 -21.45 -4.83
CA ILE A 37 -9.50 -20.02 -4.94
C ILE A 37 -8.82 -19.36 -3.76
N VAL A 38 -7.79 -18.58 -4.03
CA VAL A 38 -7.04 -17.90 -2.99
C VAL A 38 -7.18 -16.41 -3.21
N ARG A 39 -7.63 -15.71 -2.17
CA ARG A 39 -7.75 -14.26 -2.25
C ARG A 39 -6.36 -13.65 -2.11
N ARG A 40 -6.00 -12.83 -3.07
CA ARG A 40 -4.69 -12.19 -3.08
C ARG A 40 -4.56 -11.22 -1.90
N PRO A 41 -3.37 -11.13 -1.29
CA PRO A 41 -3.17 -10.19 -0.18
C PRO A 41 -3.54 -8.76 -0.52
N SER A 42 -3.28 -8.33 -1.75
CA SER A 42 -3.61 -6.96 -2.14
C SER A 42 -5.11 -6.71 -2.09
N ILE A 43 -5.91 -7.70 -2.44
CA ILE A 43 -7.37 -7.54 -2.39
C ILE A 43 -7.85 -7.45 -0.94
N ILE A 44 -7.27 -8.27 -0.07
CA ILE A 44 -7.63 -8.24 1.34
C ILE A 44 -7.33 -6.87 1.95
N VAL A 45 -6.15 -6.35 1.65
CA VAL A 45 -5.75 -5.05 2.17
C VAL A 45 -6.62 -3.94 1.57
N MET A 46 -6.91 -4.03 0.27
CA MET A 46 -7.76 -3.04 -0.38
C MET A 46 -9.13 -2.98 0.27
N ASN A 47 -9.75 -4.14 0.49
CA ASN A 47 -11.05 -4.20 1.16
C ASN A 47 -10.99 -3.54 2.52
N TYR A 48 -9.96 -3.85 3.28
CA TYR A 48 -9.83 -3.33 4.63
C TYR A 48 -9.72 -1.82 4.63
N LEU A 49 -8.87 -1.28 3.77
CA LEU A 49 -8.67 0.17 3.70
C LEU A 49 -9.95 0.87 3.27
N GLN A 50 -10.68 0.27 2.32
CA GLN A 50 -11.95 0.86 1.88
C GLN A 50 -12.95 0.90 3.03
N GLU A 51 -12.99 -0.13 3.86
CA GLU A 51 -13.89 -0.17 5.00
C GLU A 51 -13.61 0.96 5.99
N PHE A 52 -12.36 1.38 6.08
CA PHE A 52 -11.99 2.43 7.01
C PHE A 52 -11.95 3.81 6.36
N GLY A 53 -12.55 3.93 5.18
CA GLY A 53 -12.80 5.23 4.61
C GLY A 53 -11.81 5.73 3.59
N TYR A 54 -10.79 4.96 3.27
CA TYR A 54 -9.85 5.35 2.23
C TYR A 54 -10.42 5.05 0.86
N ARG A 55 -10.12 5.91 -0.10
CA ARG A 55 -10.34 5.56 -1.48
C ARG A 55 -9.07 4.90 -1.97
N VAL A 56 -9.19 3.69 -2.51
CA VAL A 56 -8.04 2.91 -2.96
C VAL A 56 -8.16 2.71 -4.46
N ILE A 57 -7.18 3.22 -5.20
CA ILE A 57 -7.17 3.12 -6.65
C ILE A 57 -6.18 2.03 -7.05
N PRO A 58 -6.67 0.94 -7.65
CA PRO A 58 -5.77 -0.15 -8.02
C PRO A 58 -5.01 0.17 -9.30
N VAL A 59 -3.72 -0.12 -9.31
CA VAL A 59 -2.84 0.12 -10.45
C VAL A 59 -2.20 -1.20 -10.84
N ASN A 60 -2.42 -1.62 -12.09
CA ASN A 60 -1.83 -2.85 -12.60
C ASN A 60 -1.96 -2.86 -14.13
N PRO A 61 -0.84 -2.82 -14.87
CA PRO A 61 -0.94 -2.78 -16.34
C PRO A 61 -1.57 -4.02 -16.94
N PHE A 62 -1.50 -5.15 -16.25
CA PHE A 62 -2.05 -6.42 -16.79
C PHE A 62 -3.55 -6.53 -16.61
N SER A 63 -4.14 -5.71 -15.76
CA SER A 63 -5.58 -5.76 -15.49
C SER A 63 -6.27 -4.43 -15.79
N ALA A 64 -5.59 -3.52 -16.46
CA ALA A 64 -6.12 -2.18 -16.69
C ALA A 64 -7.49 -2.26 -17.35
N GLY A 65 -8.40 -1.43 -16.88
CA GLY A 65 -9.75 -1.37 -17.40
C GLY A 65 -10.73 -2.28 -16.71
N LYS A 66 -10.26 -3.27 -15.97
CA LYS A 66 -11.14 -4.15 -15.22
C LYS A 66 -11.55 -3.49 -13.91
N LYS A 67 -12.59 -4.02 -13.30
CA LYS A 67 -13.07 -3.49 -12.04
C LYS A 67 -12.67 -4.40 -10.89
N ILE A 68 -12.18 -3.81 -9.83
CA ILE A 68 -11.86 -4.52 -8.61
C ILE A 68 -12.44 -3.70 -7.46
N ASN A 69 -13.31 -4.31 -6.67
CA ASN A 69 -13.92 -3.65 -5.51
C ASN A 69 -14.52 -2.29 -5.85
N GLY A 70 -15.15 -2.19 -7.01
CA GLY A 70 -15.82 -0.97 -7.41
C GLY A 70 -14.95 0.07 -8.05
N GLU A 71 -13.64 -0.18 -8.15
CA GLU A 71 -12.72 0.78 -8.76
C GLU A 71 -12.18 0.22 -10.07
N THR A 72 -11.99 1.09 -11.04
CA THR A 72 -11.38 0.70 -12.30
C THR A 72 -9.88 0.61 -12.12
N VAL A 73 -9.29 -0.50 -12.57
CA VAL A 73 -7.85 -0.67 -12.50
C VAL A 73 -7.20 0.25 -13.51
N ILE A 74 -6.23 1.03 -13.04
CA ILE A 74 -5.50 2.00 -13.85
C ILE A 74 -4.19 1.37 -14.31
N GLU A 75 -3.79 1.65 -15.52
CA GLU A 75 -2.58 1.06 -16.10
C GLU A 75 -1.31 1.55 -15.42
N LYS A 76 -1.20 2.87 -15.28
CA LYS A 76 0.01 3.49 -14.75
C LYS A 76 -0.35 4.48 -13.65
N LEU A 77 0.55 4.59 -12.70
CA LEU A 77 0.39 5.53 -11.60
C LEU A 77 0.14 6.94 -12.13
N GLN A 78 0.87 7.32 -13.18
CA GLN A 78 0.77 8.66 -13.75
C GLN A 78 -0.57 8.95 -14.41
N ASP A 79 -1.36 7.92 -14.68
CA ASP A 79 -2.68 8.11 -15.32
C ASP A 79 -3.77 8.46 -14.31
N ILE A 80 -3.46 8.45 -13.03
CA ILE A 80 -4.43 8.84 -12.00
C ILE A 80 -4.54 10.35 -11.99
N ALA A 81 -5.76 10.86 -12.20
CA ALA A 81 -5.97 12.29 -12.36
C ALA A 81 -6.11 13.08 -11.07
N ILE A 82 -6.30 12.39 -9.94
CA ILE A 82 -6.51 13.06 -8.66
C ILE A 82 -5.26 12.93 -7.78
N PRO A 83 -5.10 13.81 -6.79
CA PRO A 83 -3.93 13.72 -5.92
C PRO A 83 -3.87 12.41 -5.17
N ILE A 84 -2.67 11.87 -5.03
CA ILE A 84 -2.44 10.61 -4.34
C ILE A 84 -1.69 10.90 -3.06
N ASP A 85 -2.21 10.42 -1.94
CA ASP A 85 -1.57 10.66 -0.65
C ASP A 85 -0.54 9.60 -0.33
N ILE A 86 -0.81 8.34 -0.64
CA ILE A 86 0.10 7.23 -0.38
C ILE A 86 0.18 6.35 -1.63
N VAL A 87 1.39 6.00 -2.02
CA VAL A 87 1.60 4.97 -3.04
C VAL A 87 1.99 3.70 -2.28
N ASN A 88 1.08 2.73 -2.28
CA ASN A 88 1.26 1.47 -1.55
C ASN A 88 1.61 0.37 -2.54
N VAL A 89 2.74 -0.30 -2.33
CA VAL A 89 3.36 -1.16 -3.35
C VAL A 89 3.30 -2.63 -2.96
N PHE A 90 2.73 -3.42 -3.86
CA PHE A 90 2.67 -4.89 -3.77
C PHE A 90 3.47 -5.54 -4.90
N ARG A 91 4.56 -4.91 -5.32
CA ARG A 91 5.40 -5.44 -6.38
C ARG A 91 6.75 -5.86 -5.79
N PRO A 92 7.46 -6.79 -6.45
CA PRO A 92 8.77 -7.23 -5.95
C PRO A 92 9.73 -6.07 -5.67
N SER A 93 10.60 -6.26 -4.70
CA SER A 93 11.53 -5.21 -4.28
C SER A 93 12.33 -4.63 -5.44
N ALA A 94 12.67 -5.44 -6.43
CA ALA A 94 13.46 -4.97 -7.56
C ALA A 94 12.76 -3.90 -8.39
N GLU A 95 11.43 -3.82 -8.31
CA GLU A 95 10.67 -2.82 -9.06
C GLU A 95 10.49 -1.52 -8.28
N ALA A 96 10.88 -1.52 -7.01
CA ALA A 96 10.63 -0.36 -6.15
C ALA A 96 11.32 0.92 -6.62
N PRO A 97 12.55 0.88 -7.16
CA PRO A 97 13.16 2.15 -7.61
C PRO A 97 12.37 2.85 -8.72
N ILE A 98 11.83 2.08 -9.66
CA ILE A 98 11.04 2.68 -10.74
C ILE A 98 9.76 3.27 -10.16
N ILE A 99 9.13 2.55 -9.24
CA ILE A 99 7.91 3.03 -8.62
C ILE A 99 8.18 4.25 -7.75
N ALA A 100 9.35 4.30 -7.11
CA ALA A 100 9.73 5.48 -6.33
C ALA A 100 9.80 6.71 -7.23
N LYS A 101 10.38 6.57 -8.42
CA LYS A 101 10.44 7.68 -9.37
C LYS A 101 9.06 8.11 -9.81
N GLN A 102 8.18 7.16 -10.04
CA GLN A 102 6.81 7.48 -10.41
C GLN A 102 6.07 8.18 -9.26
N THR A 103 6.38 7.79 -8.03
CA THR A 103 5.80 8.43 -6.85
C THR A 103 6.19 9.90 -6.80
N VAL A 104 7.45 10.19 -7.12
CA VAL A 104 7.92 11.57 -7.22
C VAL A 104 7.14 12.32 -8.30
N GLU A 105 7.00 11.70 -9.45
CA GLU A 105 6.30 12.33 -10.58
C GLU A 105 4.87 12.73 -10.27
N VAL A 106 4.16 11.86 -9.55
CA VAL A 106 2.76 12.16 -9.25
C VAL A 106 2.58 13.03 -8.02
N GLY A 107 3.67 13.36 -7.35
CA GLY A 107 3.61 14.28 -6.22
C GLY A 107 3.07 13.70 -4.93
N SER A 108 3.08 12.37 -4.79
CA SER A 108 2.67 11.76 -3.55
C SER A 108 3.74 11.97 -2.50
N LYS A 109 3.32 12.09 -1.25
CA LYS A 109 4.26 12.36 -0.16
C LYS A 109 4.71 11.12 0.58
N VAL A 110 4.11 9.96 0.29
CA VAL A 110 4.42 8.73 1.00
C VAL A 110 4.56 7.59 0.00
N LEU A 111 5.68 6.90 0.10
CA LEU A 111 5.92 5.65 -0.63
C LEU A 111 5.92 4.53 0.40
N TRP A 112 4.98 3.62 0.28
CA TRP A 112 4.78 2.56 1.25
C TRP A 112 4.98 1.20 0.61
N LEU A 113 6.07 0.53 0.97
CA LEU A 113 6.35 -0.82 0.47
C LEU A 113 5.82 -1.84 1.48
N GLN A 114 4.99 -2.76 1.01
CA GLN A 114 4.35 -3.74 1.85
C GLN A 114 5.34 -4.67 2.55
N TYR A 115 4.84 -5.43 3.50
CA TYR A 115 5.64 -6.40 4.23
C TYR A 115 6.41 -7.30 3.25
N GLY A 116 7.69 -7.45 3.49
CA GLY A 116 8.56 -8.24 2.64
C GLY A 116 9.19 -7.47 1.49
N ILE A 117 8.83 -6.19 1.33
CA ILE A 117 9.33 -5.39 0.22
C ILE A 117 10.14 -4.22 0.77
N GLN A 118 11.39 -4.12 0.36
CA GLN A 118 12.25 -3.00 0.73
C GLN A 118 13.35 -2.87 -0.29
N ASN A 119 13.88 -1.65 -0.45
CA ASN A 119 14.88 -1.40 -1.47
C ASN A 119 15.63 -0.12 -1.14
N LEU A 120 16.96 -0.24 -1.05
CA LEU A 120 17.77 0.90 -0.66
C LEU A 120 17.75 2.02 -1.69
N GLU A 121 17.79 1.68 -2.96
CA GLU A 121 17.75 2.71 -3.99
C GLU A 121 16.44 3.47 -3.96
N ALA A 122 15.33 2.76 -3.76
CA ALA A 122 14.02 3.41 -3.64
C ALA A 122 14.01 4.36 -2.45
N LYS A 123 14.62 3.96 -1.35
CA LYS A 123 14.70 4.82 -0.17
C LYS A 123 15.50 6.09 -0.47
N GLN A 124 16.61 5.94 -1.18
CA GLN A 124 17.43 7.07 -1.53
C GLN A 124 16.68 8.05 -2.45
N ILE A 125 15.92 7.53 -3.38
CA ILE A 125 15.11 8.37 -4.25
C ILE A 125 14.06 9.12 -3.43
N ALA A 126 13.38 8.42 -2.54
CA ALA A 126 12.37 9.07 -1.70
C ALA A 126 12.98 10.13 -0.81
N ASP A 127 14.10 9.80 -0.17
CA ASP A 127 14.76 10.73 0.75
C ASP A 127 15.20 11.99 0.03
N SER A 128 15.72 11.86 -1.19
CA SER A 128 16.21 13.02 -1.92
C SER A 128 15.10 13.96 -2.36
N GLU A 129 13.86 13.47 -2.39
CA GLU A 129 12.71 14.27 -2.81
C GLU A 129 11.75 14.57 -1.67
N ASN A 130 12.19 14.33 -0.44
CA ASN A 130 11.39 14.58 0.76
C ASN A 130 10.09 13.78 0.79
N ILE A 131 10.15 12.56 0.28
CA ILE A 131 9.02 11.64 0.32
C ILE A 131 9.24 10.69 1.49
N THR A 132 8.22 10.50 2.30
CA THR A 132 8.29 9.56 3.42
C THR A 132 8.39 8.15 2.88
N TYR A 133 9.39 7.42 3.31
CA TYR A 133 9.62 6.04 2.89
C TYR A 133 9.27 5.11 4.04
N ILE A 134 8.26 4.27 3.84
CA ILE A 134 7.86 3.24 4.80
C ILE A 134 7.99 1.92 4.08
N ALA A 135 8.72 0.97 4.64
CA ALA A 135 8.99 -0.28 3.93
C ALA A 135 8.88 -1.47 4.86
N ASN A 136 8.58 -2.62 4.26
CA ASN A 136 8.52 -3.89 4.97
C ASN A 136 7.47 -3.87 6.07
N LYS A 137 6.33 -3.25 5.79
CA LYS A 137 5.24 -3.16 6.76
C LYS A 137 3.91 -3.29 6.01
N CYS A 138 2.99 -4.08 6.57
CA CYS A 138 1.66 -4.20 5.99
C CYS A 138 0.81 -3.02 6.44
N ILE A 139 0.33 -2.25 5.47
CA ILE A 139 -0.43 -1.03 5.78
C ILE A 139 -1.69 -1.32 6.60
N LYS A 140 -2.33 -2.46 6.34
CA LYS A 140 -3.50 -2.87 7.11
C LYS A 140 -3.13 -3.13 8.57
N GLN A 141 -2.03 -3.86 8.78
CA GLN A 141 -1.59 -4.21 10.13
C GLN A 141 -1.14 -2.98 10.90
N GLU A 142 -0.51 -2.04 10.23
CA GLU A 142 -0.09 -0.82 10.90
C GLU A 142 -1.29 0.01 11.31
N TYR A 143 -2.33 0.04 10.48
CA TYR A 143 -3.54 0.73 10.85
C TYR A 143 -4.15 0.09 12.09
N GLN A 144 -4.22 -1.24 12.11
CA GLN A 144 -4.77 -1.94 13.25
C GLN A 144 -3.98 -1.66 14.51
N ARG A 145 -2.66 -1.68 14.41
CA ARG A 145 -1.79 -1.50 15.56
C ARG A 145 -1.89 -0.10 16.13
N LEU A 146 -1.89 0.89 15.27
CA LEU A 146 -1.79 2.28 15.72
C LEU A 146 -3.14 2.92 16.03
N PHE A 147 -4.19 2.54 15.33
CA PHE A 147 -5.50 3.17 15.53
C PHE A 147 -6.48 2.32 16.29
N LEU A 148 -6.41 1.01 16.13
CA LEU A 148 -7.33 0.12 16.81
C LEU A 148 -6.70 -0.57 18.00
N LYS A 149 -5.41 -0.37 18.21
CA LYS A 149 -4.67 -0.95 19.33
C LYS A 149 -4.74 -2.46 19.35
N MET A 150 -4.77 -3.06 18.17
CA MET A 150 -4.80 -4.51 18.04
C MET A 150 -3.40 -5.04 17.79
N ASN A 151 -3.18 -6.29 18.19
CA ASN A 151 -1.94 -6.96 17.84
C ASN A 151 -2.11 -7.57 16.46
N PRO A 152 -1.47 -7.03 15.42
CA PRO A 152 -1.71 -7.52 14.07
C PRO A 152 -1.20 -8.93 13.83
N VAL A 153 -0.26 -9.38 14.65
CA VAL A 153 0.32 -10.70 14.46
C VAL A 153 -0.62 -11.79 14.92
N PHE A 154 -1.34 -11.56 16.01
CA PHE A 154 -2.20 -12.57 16.59
C PHE A 154 -3.59 -12.04 16.86
N PRO A 155 -4.29 -11.57 15.83
CA PRO A 155 -5.63 -11.01 16.08
C PRO A 155 -6.60 -12.02 16.65
N ALA A 156 -6.48 -13.28 16.24
CA ALA A 156 -7.39 -14.31 16.75
C ALA A 156 -7.13 -14.61 18.21
N LEU A 157 -5.90 -14.53 18.65
CA LEU A 157 -5.55 -14.81 20.03
C LEU A 157 -6.02 -13.73 20.98
N LYS A 158 -6.25 -12.55 20.46
CA LYS A 158 -6.69 -11.45 21.30
C LYS A 158 -8.07 -11.64 21.85
N LYS A 159 -8.79 -12.55 21.28
CA LYS A 159 -10.15 -12.77 21.72
C LYS A 159 -10.28 -13.48 23.01
N GLU A 160 -9.27 -14.20 23.40
CA GLU A 160 -9.34 -14.81 24.70
C GLU A 160 -9.20 -13.82 25.78
#